data_7339c3ef38be050e95db8c9184fa1543
#
_entry.id   7339c3ef38be050e95db8c9184fa1543
#
_cell.length_a   1.000
_cell.length_b   1.000
_cell.length_c   1.000
_cell.angle_alpha   90.00
_cell.angle_beta   90.00
_cell.angle_gamma   90.00
#
_symmetry.space_group_name_H-M   'P 1'
#
loop_
_entity.id
_entity.type
_entity.pdbx_description
1 polymer ?
#
loop_
_entity_poly.entity_id
_entity_poly.type
_entity_poly.pdbx_seq_one_letter_code
_entity_poly.pdbx_strand_id
1 'polypeptide(L)'
;MLLLIGGLTIFISGLGANFEFDLKKIIALSTLRQLGLMIRILSMGFPKLAFFHLLTHALFKALLFMCAGAIIHNINNSQDIRSMGNLATHMPLTVRCLNVANLALCGIPFLAGFYSKDIILELVLISYTNYLIFFLFFFSTGLTVCYSFRLVFYSLTGHLNCSSMHYLRDEG
;
A
#
# COMPACT_ATOMS: atom_id res chain seq x y z
N MET A 1 4.33 23.00 12.00
CA MET A 1 4.14 21.83 12.87
C MET A 1 3.45 20.66 12.15
N LEU A 2 2.19 20.78 11.71
CA LEU A 2 1.44 19.69 11.05
C LEU A 2 2.15 19.12 9.81
N LEU A 3 2.80 19.96 9.02
CA LEU A 3 3.52 19.56 7.82
C LEU A 3 4.74 18.67 8.16
N LEU A 4 5.44 18.95 9.23
CA LEU A 4 6.58 18.15 9.70
C LEU A 4 6.10 16.81 10.28
N ILE A 5 5.05 16.83 11.11
CA ILE A 5 4.46 15.60 11.67
C ILE A 5 3.97 14.69 10.54
N GLY A 6 3.25 15.25 9.55
CA GLY A 6 2.81 14.50 8.37
C GLY A 6 3.98 13.89 7.58
N GLY A 7 5.07 14.63 7.41
CA GLY A 7 6.28 14.12 6.74
C GLY A 7 6.95 12.98 7.49
N LEU A 8 7.10 13.10 8.81
CA LEU A 8 7.67 12.06 9.66
C LEU A 8 6.80 10.81 9.71
N THR A 9 5.47 10.95 9.83
CA THR A 9 4.56 9.78 9.82
C THR A 9 4.62 9.02 8.51
N ILE A 10 4.69 9.72 7.36
CA ILE A 10 4.86 9.09 6.04
C ILE A 10 6.16 8.29 5.98
N PHE A 11 7.25 8.85 6.48
CA PHE A 11 8.56 8.22 6.42
C PHE A 11 8.68 7.01 7.35
N ILE A 12 8.32 7.15 8.62
CA ILE A 12 8.41 6.08 9.63
C ILE A 12 7.51 4.91 9.25
N SER A 13 6.26 5.17 8.84
CA SER A 13 5.34 4.12 8.43
C SER A 13 5.80 3.42 7.15
N GLY A 14 6.42 4.15 6.21
CA GLY A 14 7.00 3.57 5.00
C GLY A 14 8.19 2.65 5.30
N LEU A 15 9.07 3.04 6.22
CA LEU A 15 10.16 2.19 6.69
C LEU A 15 9.61 0.95 7.41
N GLY A 16 8.70 1.13 8.37
CA GLY A 16 8.10 0.02 9.11
C GLY A 16 7.47 -1.02 8.19
N ALA A 17 6.72 -0.59 7.18
CA ALA A 17 6.09 -1.49 6.20
C ALA A 17 7.10 -2.34 5.41
N ASN A 18 8.32 -1.84 5.19
CA ASN A 18 9.36 -2.60 4.48
C ASN A 18 10.03 -3.68 5.34
N PHE A 19 10.00 -3.56 6.67
CA PHE A 19 10.61 -4.56 7.56
C PHE A 19 9.61 -5.58 8.12
N GLU A 20 8.32 -5.27 8.08
CA GLU A 20 7.28 -6.19 8.56
C GLU A 20 7.07 -7.37 7.61
N PHE A 21 6.72 -8.53 8.18
CA PHE A 21 6.42 -9.76 7.45
C PHE A 21 4.93 -10.15 7.52
N ASP A 22 4.17 -9.54 8.40
CA ASP A 22 2.73 -9.79 8.56
C ASP A 22 1.95 -9.03 7.48
N LEU A 23 1.19 -9.75 6.63
CA LEU A 23 0.41 -9.19 5.54
C LEU A 23 -0.57 -8.10 6.02
N LYS A 24 -1.30 -8.35 7.10
CA LYS A 24 -2.24 -7.35 7.67
C LYS A 24 -1.51 -6.10 8.18
N LYS A 25 -0.35 -6.26 8.83
CA LYS A 25 0.43 -5.13 9.35
C LYS A 25 1.01 -4.28 8.21
N ILE A 26 1.49 -4.90 7.12
CA ILE A 26 1.97 -4.18 5.94
C ILE A 26 0.85 -3.31 5.36
N ILE A 27 -0.36 -3.87 5.20
CA ILE A 27 -1.51 -3.12 4.69
C ILE A 27 -1.91 -2.01 5.68
N ALA A 28 -1.87 -2.24 6.99
CA ALA A 28 -2.17 -1.23 8.00
C ALA A 28 -1.14 -0.09 8.03
N LEU A 29 0.16 -0.39 7.99
CA LEU A 29 1.22 0.63 7.93
C LEU A 29 1.12 1.46 6.64
N SER A 30 0.73 0.84 5.54
CA SER A 30 0.50 1.56 4.30
C SER A 30 -0.73 2.49 4.38
N THR A 31 -1.78 2.18 5.17
CA THR A 31 -2.89 3.14 5.43
C THR A 31 -2.41 4.33 6.27
N LEU A 32 -1.65 4.07 7.33
CA LEU A 32 -1.09 5.14 8.18
C LEU A 32 -0.24 6.12 7.35
N ARG A 33 0.53 5.59 6.42
CA ARG A 33 1.33 6.41 5.51
C ARG A 33 0.49 7.30 4.61
N GLN A 34 -0.59 6.80 4.04
CA GLN A 34 -1.47 7.60 3.18
C GLN A 34 -2.25 8.65 4.00
N LEU A 35 -2.60 8.35 5.24
CA LEU A 35 -3.17 9.35 6.16
C LEU A 35 -2.19 10.49 6.43
N GLY A 36 -0.91 10.17 6.66
CA GLY A 36 0.14 11.19 6.79
C GLY A 36 0.24 12.10 5.56
N LEU A 37 0.08 11.53 4.36
CA LEU A 37 0.05 12.27 3.10
C LEU A 37 -1.16 13.23 3.06
N MET A 38 -2.35 12.77 3.47
CA MET A 38 -3.55 13.60 3.53
C MET A 38 -3.40 14.76 4.52
N ILE A 39 -2.85 14.52 5.72
CA ILE A 39 -2.58 15.56 6.72
C ILE A 39 -1.63 16.61 6.14
N ARG A 40 -0.63 16.20 5.40
CA ARG A 40 0.31 17.11 4.75
C ARG A 40 -0.38 18.01 3.72
N ILE A 41 -1.22 17.46 2.85
CA ILE A 41 -1.95 18.24 1.85
C ILE A 41 -2.91 19.24 2.52
N LEU A 42 -3.56 18.81 3.60
CA LEU A 42 -4.42 19.69 4.41
C LEU A 42 -3.63 20.85 5.01
N SER A 43 -2.41 20.59 5.50
CA SER A 43 -1.55 21.65 6.07
C SER A 43 -1.04 22.65 5.02
N MET A 44 -1.07 22.27 3.74
CA MET A 44 -0.76 23.15 2.60
C MET A 44 -1.97 23.96 2.11
N GLY A 45 -3.17 23.76 2.70
CA GLY A 45 -4.38 24.50 2.36
C GLY A 45 -5.19 23.95 1.18
N PHE A 46 -5.01 22.69 0.78
CA PHE A 46 -5.73 22.05 -0.32
C PHE A 46 -6.70 20.94 0.15
N PRO A 47 -7.79 21.26 0.86
CA PRO A 47 -8.70 20.26 1.42
C PRO A 47 -9.43 19.44 0.37
N LYS A 48 -9.78 20.02 -0.78
CA LYS A 48 -10.46 19.30 -1.87
C LYS A 48 -9.62 18.15 -2.44
N LEU A 49 -8.33 18.36 -2.59
CA LEU A 49 -7.39 17.33 -3.07
C LEU A 49 -7.16 16.24 -2.01
N ALA A 50 -7.08 16.60 -0.74
CA ALA A 50 -7.01 15.64 0.35
C ALA A 50 -8.24 14.73 0.37
N PHE A 51 -9.44 15.31 0.18
CA PHE A 51 -10.68 14.55 0.12
C PHE A 51 -10.75 13.64 -1.11
N PHE A 52 -10.35 14.13 -2.28
CA PHE A 52 -10.29 13.32 -3.50
C PHE A 52 -9.36 12.11 -3.33
N HIS A 53 -8.17 12.33 -2.76
CA HIS A 53 -7.23 11.24 -2.47
C HIS A 53 -7.78 10.26 -1.42
N LEU A 54 -8.53 10.75 -0.43
CA LEU A 54 -9.18 9.90 0.57
C LEU A 54 -10.19 8.95 -0.07
N LEU A 55 -11.02 9.43 -0.99
CA LEU A 55 -12.00 8.59 -1.69
C LEU A 55 -11.35 7.49 -2.52
N THR A 56 -10.37 7.85 -3.35
CA THR A 56 -9.63 6.86 -4.17
C THR A 56 -8.91 5.85 -3.29
N HIS A 57 -8.27 6.32 -2.21
CA HIS A 57 -7.57 5.46 -1.26
C HIS A 57 -8.51 4.48 -0.56
N ALA A 58 -9.69 4.89 -0.14
CA ALA A 58 -10.65 4.04 0.55
C ALA A 58 -11.05 2.82 -0.30
N LEU A 59 -11.29 3.03 -1.60
CA LEU A 59 -11.70 1.96 -2.52
C LEU A 59 -10.65 0.86 -2.66
N PHE A 60 -9.42 1.21 -3.03
CA PHE A 60 -8.40 0.18 -3.23
C PHE A 60 -7.87 -0.41 -1.92
N LYS A 61 -8.00 0.30 -0.79
CA LYS A 61 -7.68 -0.27 0.51
C LYS A 61 -8.70 -1.27 0.99
N ALA A 62 -9.99 -1.00 0.81
CA ALA A 62 -11.03 -1.98 1.08
C ALA A 62 -10.80 -3.28 0.30
N LEU A 63 -10.48 -3.16 -1.01
CA LEU A 63 -10.16 -4.30 -1.85
C LEU A 63 -8.94 -5.08 -1.33
N LEU A 64 -7.86 -4.40 -0.94
CA LEU A 64 -6.67 -5.05 -0.37
C LEU A 64 -6.97 -5.83 0.89
N PHE A 65 -7.76 -5.26 1.83
CA PHE A 65 -8.12 -5.93 3.06
C PHE A 65 -9.04 -7.14 2.83
N MET A 66 -10.00 -7.05 1.90
CA MET A 66 -10.84 -8.19 1.54
C MET A 66 -10.02 -9.33 0.93
N CYS A 67 -9.15 -9.03 -0.02
CA CYS A 67 -8.26 -10.03 -0.63
C CYS A 67 -7.31 -10.65 0.41
N ALA A 68 -6.72 -9.84 1.29
CA ALA A 68 -5.86 -10.34 2.37
C ALA A 68 -6.63 -11.22 3.36
N GLY A 69 -7.88 -10.87 3.67
CA GLY A 69 -8.76 -11.69 4.51
C GLY A 69 -9.01 -13.07 3.89
N ALA A 70 -9.37 -13.12 2.61
CA ALA A 70 -9.58 -14.36 1.88
C ALA A 70 -8.31 -15.24 1.84
N ILE A 71 -7.15 -14.64 1.58
CA ILE A 71 -5.87 -15.36 1.56
C ILE A 71 -5.55 -15.96 2.94
N ILE A 72 -5.65 -15.18 4.01
CA ILE A 72 -5.34 -15.61 5.38
C ILE A 72 -6.28 -16.73 5.81
N HIS A 73 -7.58 -16.61 5.50
CA HIS A 73 -8.57 -17.65 5.82
C HIS A 73 -8.23 -18.99 5.15
N ASN A 74 -7.82 -18.96 3.87
CA ASN A 74 -7.47 -20.17 3.12
C ASN A 74 -6.14 -20.80 3.57
N ILE A 75 -5.19 -20.01 4.12
CA ILE A 75 -3.87 -20.50 4.57
C ILE A 75 -3.87 -20.74 6.10
N ASN A 76 -4.88 -21.41 6.63
CA ASN A 76 -4.96 -21.78 8.07
C ASN A 76 -4.67 -20.61 9.02
N ASN A 77 -5.18 -19.40 8.72
CA ASN A 77 -5.00 -18.17 9.49
C ASN A 77 -3.53 -17.71 9.66
N SER A 78 -2.60 -18.22 8.86
CA SER A 78 -1.23 -17.69 8.87
C SER A 78 -1.19 -16.29 8.25
N GLN A 79 -0.52 -15.34 8.93
CA GLN A 79 -0.41 -13.95 8.47
C GLN A 79 0.97 -13.64 7.88
N ASP A 80 1.94 -14.53 8.06
CA ASP A 80 3.32 -14.32 7.62
C ASP A 80 3.44 -14.54 6.10
N ILE A 81 3.89 -13.52 5.36
CA ILE A 81 4.07 -13.58 3.91
C ILE A 81 5.14 -14.57 3.47
N ARG A 82 6.06 -14.96 4.36
CA ARG A 82 7.13 -15.93 4.07
C ARG A 82 6.62 -17.37 3.99
N SER A 83 5.53 -17.66 4.69
CA SER A 83 4.86 -18.97 4.62
C SER A 83 3.91 -19.09 3.42
N MET A 84 3.65 -17.98 2.74
CA MET A 84 2.85 -17.91 1.51
C MET A 84 3.74 -18.17 0.30
N GLY A 85 3.16 -18.27 -0.87
CA GLY A 85 3.87 -18.37 -2.15
C GLY A 85 3.01 -19.06 -3.19
N ASN A 86 3.27 -18.76 -4.47
CA ASN A 86 2.58 -19.34 -5.62
C ASN A 86 1.03 -19.31 -5.56
N LEU A 87 0.47 -18.30 -4.87
CA LEU A 87 -0.98 -18.19 -4.73
C LEU A 87 -1.68 -17.91 -6.08
N ALA A 88 -0.93 -17.42 -7.06
CA ALA A 88 -1.45 -17.10 -8.39
C ALA A 88 -2.06 -18.31 -9.11
N THR A 89 -1.58 -19.52 -8.83
CA THR A 89 -2.08 -20.76 -9.44
C THR A 89 -3.31 -21.31 -8.73
N HIS A 90 -3.42 -21.08 -7.42
CA HIS A 90 -4.47 -21.64 -6.58
C HIS A 90 -5.68 -20.74 -6.41
N MET A 91 -5.44 -19.41 -6.34
CA MET A 91 -6.47 -18.37 -6.12
C MET A 91 -6.35 -17.25 -7.15
N PRO A 92 -6.63 -17.51 -8.43
CA PRO A 92 -6.35 -16.56 -9.52
C PRO A 92 -7.17 -15.29 -9.43
N LEU A 93 -8.41 -15.31 -8.93
CA LEU A 93 -9.27 -14.15 -8.83
C LEU A 93 -8.81 -13.20 -7.72
N THR A 94 -8.61 -13.72 -6.51
CA THR A 94 -8.16 -12.93 -5.36
C THR A 94 -6.78 -12.30 -5.63
N VAL A 95 -5.87 -13.05 -6.26
CA VAL A 95 -4.54 -12.58 -6.63
C VAL A 95 -4.59 -11.45 -7.66
N ARG A 96 -5.43 -11.56 -8.69
CA ARG A 96 -5.59 -10.48 -9.67
C ARG A 96 -6.14 -9.21 -9.03
N CYS A 97 -7.17 -9.33 -8.19
CA CYS A 97 -7.71 -8.19 -7.45
C CYS A 97 -6.67 -7.53 -6.55
N LEU A 98 -5.87 -8.32 -5.85
CA LEU A 98 -4.79 -7.83 -4.99
C LEU A 98 -3.71 -7.10 -5.80
N ASN A 99 -3.33 -7.65 -6.97
CA ASN A 99 -2.37 -7.00 -7.87
C ASN A 99 -2.88 -5.66 -8.38
N VAL A 100 -4.12 -5.59 -8.86
CA VAL A 100 -4.72 -4.33 -9.34
C VAL A 100 -4.71 -3.28 -8.24
N ALA A 101 -5.09 -3.65 -7.01
CA ALA A 101 -5.09 -2.73 -5.89
C ALA A 101 -3.67 -2.27 -5.48
N ASN A 102 -2.68 -3.17 -5.54
CA ASN A 102 -1.28 -2.83 -5.29
C ASN A 102 -0.71 -1.90 -6.36
N LEU A 103 -0.99 -2.14 -7.64
CA LEU A 103 -0.57 -1.29 -8.74
C LEU A 103 -1.22 0.11 -8.65
N ALA A 104 -2.50 0.18 -8.24
CA ALA A 104 -3.17 1.44 -7.96
C ALA A 104 -2.52 2.19 -6.79
N LEU A 105 -2.09 1.47 -5.75
CA LEU A 105 -1.38 2.04 -4.60
C LEU A 105 0.02 2.54 -4.98
N CYS A 106 0.73 1.86 -5.88
CA CYS A 106 2.02 2.33 -6.42
C CYS A 106 1.85 3.64 -7.20
N GLY A 107 0.70 3.85 -7.85
CA GLY A 107 0.45 5.00 -8.71
C GLY A 107 0.92 4.76 -10.15
N ILE A 108 0.66 3.56 -10.69
CA ILE A 108 0.93 3.26 -12.10
C ILE A 108 -0.05 4.04 -12.97
N PRO A 109 0.39 4.58 -14.13
CA PRO A 109 -0.46 5.31 -15.07
C PRO A 109 -1.77 4.58 -15.39
N PHE A 110 -2.83 5.35 -15.61
CA PHE A 110 -4.20 4.89 -15.92
C PHE A 110 -4.99 4.30 -14.74
N LEU A 111 -4.39 4.21 -13.54
CA LEU A 111 -5.10 3.80 -12.33
C LEU A 111 -5.51 5.01 -11.47
N ALA A 112 -6.55 4.86 -10.64
CA ALA A 112 -7.09 5.96 -9.83
C ALA A 112 -6.04 6.58 -8.88
N GLY A 113 -5.11 5.76 -8.38
CA GLY A 113 -4.02 6.21 -7.53
C GLY A 113 -3.01 7.14 -8.22
N PHE A 114 -2.83 7.01 -9.54
CA PHE A 114 -1.95 7.87 -10.32
C PHE A 114 -2.45 9.32 -10.33
N TYR A 115 -3.67 9.54 -10.77
CA TYR A 115 -4.23 10.89 -10.90
C TYR A 115 -4.21 11.67 -9.57
N SER A 116 -4.53 11.02 -8.46
CA SER A 116 -4.52 11.69 -7.16
C SER A 116 -3.12 11.98 -6.66
N LYS A 117 -2.16 11.05 -6.82
CA LYS A 117 -0.78 11.23 -6.35
C LYS A 117 0.02 12.20 -7.20
N ASP A 118 -0.19 12.19 -8.52
CA ASP A 118 0.54 13.03 -9.46
C ASP A 118 0.27 14.52 -9.18
N ILE A 119 -1.00 14.90 -9.06
CA ILE A 119 -1.38 16.27 -8.67
C ILE A 119 -0.77 16.67 -7.32
N ILE A 120 -0.72 15.75 -6.35
CA ILE A 120 -0.11 16.00 -5.04
C ILE A 120 1.40 16.23 -5.16
N LEU A 121 2.08 15.42 -5.98
CA LEU A 121 3.51 15.56 -6.23
C LEU A 121 3.84 16.90 -6.91
N GLU A 122 3.06 17.29 -7.91
CA GLU A 122 3.22 18.58 -8.59
C GLU A 122 3.04 19.76 -7.63
N LEU A 123 2.02 19.72 -6.77
CA LEU A 123 1.79 20.78 -5.78
C LEU A 123 2.94 20.88 -4.76
N VAL A 124 3.51 19.74 -4.36
CA VAL A 124 4.67 19.73 -3.46
C VAL A 124 5.91 20.31 -4.15
N LEU A 125 6.07 20.10 -5.45
CA LEU A 125 7.15 20.68 -6.25
C LEU A 125 7.03 22.20 -6.36
N ILE A 126 5.83 22.72 -6.58
CA ILE A 126 5.56 24.15 -6.75
C ILE A 126 5.60 24.89 -5.40
N SER A 127 5.24 24.21 -4.31
CA SER A 127 5.22 24.84 -2.98
C SER A 127 6.63 25.04 -2.42
N TYR A 128 6.89 26.21 -1.84
CA TYR A 128 8.13 26.52 -1.11
C TYR A 128 8.18 25.72 0.21
N THR A 129 8.46 24.43 0.13
CA THR A 129 8.66 23.58 1.31
C THR A 129 10.14 23.46 1.65
N ASN A 130 10.47 23.24 2.95
CA ASN A 130 11.83 22.98 3.38
C ASN A 130 12.42 21.77 2.64
N TYR A 131 13.65 21.87 2.15
CA TYR A 131 14.35 20.81 1.41
C TYR A 131 14.32 19.46 2.13
N LEU A 132 14.41 19.43 3.46
CA LEU A 132 14.34 18.20 4.25
C LEU A 132 12.98 17.50 4.10
N ILE A 133 11.88 18.26 4.19
CA ILE A 133 10.52 17.72 4.06
C ILE A 133 10.26 17.25 2.62
N PHE A 134 10.80 17.97 1.65
CA PHE A 134 10.76 17.59 0.25
C PHE A 134 11.45 16.24 0.02
N PHE A 135 12.68 16.10 0.50
CA PHE A 135 13.46 14.85 0.38
C PHE A 135 12.76 13.66 1.05
N LEU A 136 12.27 13.84 2.28
CA LEU A 136 11.51 12.79 2.99
C LEU A 136 10.28 12.33 2.20
N PHE A 137 9.61 13.25 1.51
CA PHE A 137 8.43 12.94 0.74
C PHE A 137 8.75 12.09 -0.50
N PHE A 138 9.72 12.51 -1.30
CA PHE A 138 10.12 11.76 -2.49
C PHE A 138 10.71 10.39 -2.14
N PHE A 139 11.56 10.35 -1.14
CA PHE A 139 12.11 9.07 -0.66
C PHE A 139 10.99 8.13 -0.18
N SER A 140 10.01 8.66 0.51
CA SER A 140 8.90 7.85 0.98
C SER A 140 8.01 7.33 -0.16
N THR A 141 7.85 8.06 -1.29
CA THR A 141 7.14 7.53 -2.46
C THR A 141 7.84 6.32 -3.04
N GLY A 142 9.17 6.31 -3.07
CA GLY A 142 9.96 5.12 -3.42
C GLY A 142 9.71 3.93 -2.50
N LEU A 143 9.59 4.16 -1.19
CA LEU A 143 9.29 3.10 -0.22
C LEU A 143 7.92 2.44 -0.46
N THR A 144 6.91 3.16 -1.03
CA THR A 144 5.64 2.50 -1.39
C THR A 144 5.82 1.45 -2.45
N VAL A 145 6.60 1.74 -3.46
CA VAL A 145 6.88 0.84 -4.56
C VAL A 145 7.63 -0.39 -4.02
N CYS A 146 8.62 -0.16 -3.16
CA CYS A 146 9.41 -1.23 -2.54
C CYS A 146 8.56 -2.26 -1.80
N TYR A 147 7.73 -1.86 -0.82
CA TYR A 147 6.94 -2.82 -0.06
C TYR A 147 5.81 -3.46 -0.90
N SER A 148 5.28 -2.76 -1.90
CA SER A 148 4.25 -3.32 -2.79
C SER A 148 4.82 -4.43 -3.66
N PHE A 149 5.99 -4.24 -4.27
CA PHE A 149 6.67 -5.28 -5.03
C PHE A 149 7.13 -6.44 -4.14
N ARG A 150 7.61 -6.14 -2.94
CA ARG A 150 7.96 -7.17 -1.95
C ARG A 150 6.75 -8.05 -1.62
N LEU A 151 5.59 -7.45 -1.38
CA LEU A 151 4.35 -8.18 -1.10
C LEU A 151 3.99 -9.09 -2.29
N VAL A 152 4.03 -8.58 -3.51
CA VAL A 152 3.77 -9.37 -4.73
C VAL A 152 4.75 -10.53 -4.84
N PHE A 153 6.03 -10.28 -4.63
CA PHE A 153 7.06 -11.30 -4.78
C PHE A 153 6.88 -12.46 -3.79
N TYR A 154 6.71 -12.15 -2.51
CA TYR A 154 6.60 -13.20 -1.49
C TYR A 154 5.25 -13.94 -1.52
N SER A 155 4.14 -13.25 -1.75
CA SER A 155 2.82 -13.89 -1.67
C SER A 155 2.37 -14.54 -2.97
N LEU A 156 2.70 -13.94 -4.14
CA LEU A 156 2.07 -14.33 -5.40
C LEU A 156 2.98 -15.16 -6.32
N THR A 157 4.28 -14.84 -6.39
CA THR A 157 5.20 -15.42 -7.37
C THR A 157 6.25 -16.34 -6.76
N GLY A 158 6.46 -16.33 -5.45
CA GLY A 158 7.42 -17.18 -4.75
C GLY A 158 7.04 -18.66 -4.78
N HIS A 159 7.95 -19.53 -4.33
CA HIS A 159 7.64 -20.96 -4.12
C HIS A 159 6.65 -21.13 -2.99
N LEU A 160 5.78 -22.13 -3.10
CA LEU A 160 4.76 -22.43 -2.10
C LEU A 160 5.45 -23.04 -0.87
N ASN A 161 5.50 -22.27 0.22
CA ASN A 161 6.15 -22.65 1.46
C ASN A 161 5.15 -23.13 2.53
N CYS A 162 3.89 -23.40 2.14
CA CYS A 162 2.85 -23.82 3.06
C CYS A 162 3.04 -25.32 3.40
N SER A 163 3.11 -25.63 4.70
CA SER A 163 3.35 -26.99 5.20
C SER A 163 2.13 -27.93 5.13
N SER A 164 0.95 -27.42 4.89
CA SER A 164 -0.30 -28.21 4.76
C SER A 164 -0.98 -27.88 3.45
N MET A 165 -1.09 -28.87 2.56
CA MET A 165 -1.91 -28.78 1.35
C MET A 165 -3.41 -28.79 1.72
N HIS A 166 -3.94 -27.68 2.24
CA HIS A 166 -5.37 -27.44 2.15
C HIS A 166 -5.72 -27.04 0.72
N TYR A 167 -6.85 -27.50 0.25
CA TYR A 167 -7.36 -27.18 -1.09
C TYR A 167 -7.65 -25.68 -1.13
N LEU A 168 -6.69 -24.91 -1.65
CA LEU A 168 -6.82 -23.45 -1.81
C LEU A 168 -7.84 -23.21 -2.93
N ARG A 169 -8.98 -22.65 -2.63
CA ARG A 169 -10.05 -22.30 -3.60
C ARG A 169 -10.44 -20.83 -3.48
N ASP A 170 -10.78 -20.23 -4.63
CA ASP A 170 -11.36 -18.88 -4.70
C ASP A 170 -12.82 -18.82 -4.21
N GLU A 171 -13.40 -19.97 -3.88
CA GLU A 171 -14.77 -20.08 -3.35
C GLU A 171 -14.72 -19.92 -1.82
N GLY A 172 -15.23 -18.77 -1.39
CA GLY A 172 -15.49 -18.46 0.01
C GLY A 172 -16.95 -18.65 0.34
#